data_3d94240de157f543e3c293663b58109e
#
_entry.id   3d94240de157f543e3c293663b58109e
#
_cell.length_a   1.000
_cell.length_b   1.000
_cell.length_c   1.000
_cell.angle_alpha   90.00
_cell.angle_beta   90.00
_cell.angle_gamma   90.00
#
_symmetry.space_group_name_H-M   'P 1'
#
loop_
_entity.id
_entity.type
_entity.pdbx_description
1 polymer ?
#
loop_
_entity_poly.entity_id
_entity_poly.type
_entity_poly.pdbx_seq_one_letter_code
_entity_poly.pdbx_strand_id
1 'polypeptide(L)'
;MAKAWHLTSRPHALPTIDNFALREAPDGPLEKDQLRIRNLWLSVDPYMRGRMNDAKSYAASFQLDQPMTGGAIGEVVESAMEGFAPGDLILHMGGWRDGGVIGLDMMPNKLPADMLAVGLTPQTFLHNMGLTGGTAWIGLLRVAAAKPGDTIFVSAAAGAVGSAVVQIAKAREMTVIGSAGGADKCAWVLDLGADAAIDYKAGPVLPQLAAALERLGKPGIDVYFDNVGGEHLDAAFATANDFARFAICGMIDVYNDAKPQEMKYIIRSIPARIRMEGFIYTDQFIECMEEFYADMGGLIASGAVTMRETVHDGLTSAPDAFLGLFSGKNMGKMLVKL
;
A
#
# COMPACT_ATOMS: atom_id res chain seq x y z
N MET A 1 18.21 -21.73 -13.73
CA MET A 1 17.09 -21.13 -14.48
C MET A 1 16.23 -20.38 -13.46
N ALA A 2 15.89 -19.16 -13.79
CA ALA A 2 15.03 -18.32 -12.94
C ALA A 2 13.63 -18.92 -12.82
N LYS A 3 12.94 -18.65 -11.70
CA LYS A 3 11.60 -19.14 -11.40
C LYS A 3 10.64 -17.99 -11.18
N ALA A 4 9.38 -18.20 -11.54
CA ALA A 4 8.30 -17.23 -11.33
C ALA A 4 7.01 -17.93 -10.88
N TRP A 5 6.24 -17.21 -10.07
CA TRP A 5 4.87 -17.60 -9.74
C TRP A 5 3.91 -17.19 -10.85
N HIS A 6 3.06 -18.10 -11.25
CA HIS A 6 2.02 -17.94 -12.26
C HIS A 6 0.66 -18.08 -11.59
N LEU A 7 -0.31 -17.26 -12.01
CA LEU A 7 -1.71 -17.46 -11.68
C LEU A 7 -2.27 -18.53 -12.62
N THR A 8 -2.71 -19.67 -12.07
CA THR A 8 -3.23 -20.80 -12.85
C THR A 8 -4.74 -20.87 -12.92
N SER A 9 -5.40 -20.22 -11.96
CA SER A 9 -6.87 -20.12 -11.92
C SER A 9 -7.31 -18.85 -11.21
N ARG A 10 -8.47 -18.32 -11.59
CA ARG A 10 -9.05 -17.12 -10.97
C ARG A 10 -9.80 -17.51 -9.68
N PRO A 11 -9.50 -16.90 -8.54
CA PRO A 11 -10.21 -17.16 -7.29
C PRO A 11 -11.62 -16.55 -7.33
N HIS A 12 -12.62 -17.28 -6.85
CA HIS A 12 -13.99 -16.79 -6.71
C HIS A 12 -14.22 -16.01 -5.40
N ALA A 13 -13.37 -16.23 -4.40
CA ALA A 13 -13.38 -15.60 -3.09
C ALA A 13 -11.93 -15.33 -2.66
N LEU A 14 -11.59 -15.57 -1.40
CA LEU A 14 -10.20 -15.52 -0.93
C LEU A 14 -9.34 -16.48 -1.77
N PRO A 15 -8.21 -16.02 -2.34
CA PRO A 15 -7.28 -16.89 -3.04
C PRO A 15 -6.73 -17.99 -2.12
N THR A 16 -6.39 -19.11 -2.71
CA THR A 16 -5.68 -20.22 -2.02
C THR A 16 -4.38 -20.51 -2.74
N ILE A 17 -3.52 -21.32 -2.13
CA ILE A 17 -2.25 -21.72 -2.76
C ILE A 17 -2.47 -22.43 -4.12
N ASP A 18 -3.61 -23.09 -4.31
CA ASP A 18 -3.94 -23.81 -5.54
C ASP A 18 -4.17 -22.89 -6.75
N ASN A 19 -4.35 -21.58 -6.51
CA ASN A 19 -4.42 -20.60 -7.60
C ASN A 19 -3.05 -20.26 -8.21
N PHE A 20 -1.97 -20.72 -7.59
CA PHE A 20 -0.60 -20.36 -7.96
C PHE A 20 0.21 -21.60 -8.36
N ALA A 21 1.12 -21.44 -9.31
CA ALA A 21 2.13 -22.45 -9.62
C ALA A 21 3.50 -21.81 -9.82
N LEU A 22 4.52 -22.38 -9.21
CA LEU A 22 5.90 -22.00 -9.44
C LEU A 22 6.44 -22.71 -10.69
N ARG A 23 6.84 -21.91 -11.68
CA ARG A 23 7.36 -22.39 -12.97
C ARG A 23 8.64 -21.64 -13.35
N GLU A 24 9.23 -22.01 -14.47
CA GLU A 24 10.36 -21.28 -15.03
C GLU A 24 9.96 -19.88 -15.45
N ALA A 25 10.82 -18.91 -15.19
CA ALA A 25 10.68 -17.52 -15.65
C ALA A 25 11.30 -17.39 -17.06
N PRO A 26 10.85 -16.39 -17.87
CA PRO A 26 11.53 -16.06 -19.12
C PRO A 26 13.01 -15.75 -18.88
N ASP A 27 13.90 -16.48 -19.53
CA ASP A 27 15.37 -16.38 -19.36
C ASP A 27 16.09 -16.78 -20.67
N GLY A 28 15.74 -16.12 -21.77
CA GLY A 28 16.37 -16.25 -23.08
C GLY A 28 17.55 -15.29 -23.29
N PRO A 29 18.18 -15.29 -24.48
CA PRO A 29 19.13 -14.25 -24.87
C PRO A 29 18.50 -12.85 -24.74
N LEU A 30 19.32 -11.85 -24.40
CA LEU A 30 18.82 -10.47 -24.36
C LEU A 30 18.59 -9.94 -25.78
N GLU A 31 17.42 -9.34 -25.96
CA GLU A 31 17.11 -8.51 -27.09
C GLU A 31 17.35 -7.04 -26.76
N LYS A 32 17.25 -6.17 -27.79
CA LYS A 32 17.34 -4.72 -27.57
C LYS A 32 16.30 -4.26 -26.54
N ASP A 33 16.68 -3.32 -25.70
CA ASP A 33 15.85 -2.73 -24.63
C ASP A 33 15.38 -3.76 -23.57
N GLN A 34 16.21 -4.79 -23.31
CA GLN A 34 15.99 -5.78 -22.25
C GLN A 34 17.14 -5.78 -21.25
N LEU A 35 16.79 -6.21 -20.02
CA LEU A 35 17.69 -6.42 -18.90
C LEU A 35 17.55 -7.86 -18.40
N ARG A 36 18.65 -8.51 -18.09
CA ARG A 36 18.67 -9.68 -17.21
C ARG A 36 18.84 -9.20 -15.78
N ILE A 37 17.95 -9.63 -14.92
CA ILE A 37 17.92 -9.19 -13.52
C ILE A 37 17.98 -10.37 -12.56
N ARG A 38 18.45 -10.09 -11.35
CA ARG A 38 18.29 -10.89 -10.15
C ARG A 38 17.51 -10.08 -9.13
N ASN A 39 16.34 -10.56 -8.73
CA ASN A 39 15.55 -9.89 -7.71
C ASN A 39 16.14 -10.09 -6.32
N LEU A 40 16.04 -9.06 -5.50
CA LEU A 40 16.48 -9.03 -4.11
C LEU A 40 15.29 -8.94 -3.16
N TRP A 41 14.26 -8.17 -3.55
CA TRP A 41 13.07 -7.91 -2.77
C TRP A 41 11.83 -7.86 -3.66
N LEU A 42 10.75 -8.48 -3.18
CA LEU A 42 9.44 -8.42 -3.82
C LEU A 42 8.44 -7.74 -2.89
N SER A 43 7.60 -6.90 -3.48
CA SER A 43 6.40 -6.36 -2.83
C SER A 43 5.21 -7.29 -3.08
N VAL A 44 4.44 -7.56 -2.04
CA VAL A 44 3.09 -8.11 -2.17
C VAL A 44 2.09 -7.10 -1.62
N ASP A 45 1.05 -6.84 -2.41
CA ASP A 45 0.13 -5.73 -2.17
C ASP A 45 -1.33 -6.13 -2.39
N PRO A 46 -2.29 -5.59 -1.60
CA PRO A 46 -3.69 -5.98 -1.70
C PRO A 46 -4.32 -5.76 -3.08
N TYR A 47 -3.89 -4.73 -3.84
CA TYR A 47 -4.41 -4.44 -5.18
C TYR A 47 -4.23 -5.60 -6.17
N MET A 48 -3.24 -6.47 -5.94
CA MET A 48 -2.98 -7.65 -6.75
C MET A 48 -4.17 -8.62 -6.74
N ARG A 49 -4.99 -8.62 -5.66
CA ARG A 49 -6.23 -9.41 -5.61
C ARG A 49 -7.21 -9.00 -6.70
N GLY A 50 -7.38 -7.70 -6.93
CA GLY A 50 -8.22 -7.18 -8.01
C GLY A 50 -7.74 -7.63 -9.39
N ARG A 51 -6.42 -7.69 -9.60
CA ARG A 51 -5.80 -8.16 -10.84
C ARG A 51 -5.97 -9.67 -11.10
N MET A 52 -6.33 -10.46 -10.10
CA MET A 52 -6.66 -11.88 -10.28
C MET A 52 -8.05 -12.08 -10.90
N ASN A 53 -8.92 -11.07 -10.92
CA ASN A 53 -10.21 -11.09 -11.56
C ASN A 53 -10.06 -10.81 -13.07
N ASP A 54 -11.02 -11.30 -13.86
CA ASP A 54 -11.16 -10.93 -15.27
C ASP A 54 -12.16 -9.78 -15.39
N ALA A 55 -11.73 -8.59 -15.06
CA ALA A 55 -12.58 -7.40 -15.01
C ALA A 55 -11.80 -6.16 -15.43
N LYS A 56 -12.48 -5.21 -16.06
CA LYS A 56 -11.91 -3.89 -16.36
C LYS A 56 -11.62 -3.15 -15.06
N SER A 57 -10.38 -2.72 -14.87
CA SER A 57 -9.91 -1.95 -13.72
C SER A 57 -8.81 -0.97 -14.15
N TYR A 58 -8.29 -0.17 -13.19
CA TYR A 58 -7.16 0.72 -13.43
C TYR A 58 -5.84 -0.02 -13.72
N ALA A 59 -5.73 -1.29 -13.29
CA ALA A 59 -4.57 -2.13 -13.58
C ALA A 59 -5.02 -3.37 -14.38
N ALA A 60 -4.22 -3.77 -15.36
CA ALA A 60 -4.50 -4.94 -16.18
C ALA A 60 -4.57 -6.22 -15.32
N SER A 61 -5.54 -7.09 -15.66
CA SER A 61 -5.67 -8.41 -15.05
C SER A 61 -4.43 -9.28 -15.30
N PHE A 62 -4.05 -10.09 -14.32
CA PHE A 62 -3.06 -11.13 -14.56
C PHE A 62 -3.58 -12.11 -15.62
N GLN A 63 -2.71 -12.45 -16.55
CA GLN A 63 -3.01 -13.49 -17.54
C GLN A 63 -2.77 -14.85 -16.92
N LEU A 64 -3.68 -15.79 -17.16
CA LEU A 64 -3.50 -17.16 -16.68
C LEU A 64 -2.29 -17.80 -17.34
N ASP A 65 -1.58 -18.60 -16.58
CA ASP A 65 -0.37 -19.31 -17.00
C ASP A 65 0.80 -18.41 -17.47
N GLN A 66 0.74 -17.11 -17.13
CA GLN A 66 1.84 -16.16 -17.31
C GLN A 66 2.44 -15.77 -15.96
N PRO A 67 3.73 -15.37 -15.89
CA PRO A 67 4.33 -14.85 -14.68
C PRO A 67 3.54 -13.67 -14.10
N MET A 68 3.22 -13.73 -12.82
CA MET A 68 2.63 -12.61 -12.13
C MET A 68 3.62 -11.43 -12.05
N THR A 69 3.09 -10.23 -11.93
CA THR A 69 3.88 -8.98 -11.87
C THR A 69 3.55 -8.18 -10.62
N GLY A 70 4.50 -7.37 -10.18
CA GLY A 70 4.37 -6.50 -9.02
C GLY A 70 5.68 -5.77 -8.77
N GLY A 71 5.70 -4.83 -7.84
CA GLY A 71 6.90 -4.09 -7.48
C GLY A 71 8.01 -5.01 -6.97
N ALA A 72 9.23 -4.78 -7.44
CA ALA A 72 10.42 -5.50 -7.00
C ALA A 72 11.66 -4.59 -7.03
N ILE A 73 12.62 -4.90 -6.17
CA ILE A 73 13.98 -4.38 -6.27
C ILE A 73 14.86 -5.51 -6.79
N GLY A 74 15.54 -5.25 -7.88
CA GLY A 74 16.49 -6.17 -8.49
C GLY A 74 17.83 -5.53 -8.77
N GLU A 75 18.81 -6.37 -9.03
CA GLU A 75 20.13 -6.01 -9.54
C GLU A 75 20.20 -6.38 -11.01
N VAL A 76 20.71 -5.49 -11.85
CA VAL A 76 20.97 -5.76 -13.25
C VAL A 76 22.19 -6.69 -13.34
N VAL A 77 22.03 -7.85 -13.97
CA VAL A 77 23.10 -8.82 -14.22
C VAL A 77 23.72 -8.62 -15.62
N GLU A 78 22.87 -8.32 -16.60
CA GLU A 78 23.26 -8.06 -17.99
C GLU A 78 22.32 -7.04 -18.61
N SER A 79 22.81 -6.16 -19.49
CA SER A 79 22.01 -5.10 -20.08
C SER A 79 22.17 -5.03 -21.61
N ALA A 80 21.03 -4.97 -22.30
CA ALA A 80 20.93 -4.51 -23.69
C ALA A 80 20.04 -3.25 -23.79
N MET A 81 19.84 -2.55 -22.67
CA MET A 81 19.04 -1.33 -22.52
C MET A 81 19.97 -0.14 -22.23
N GLU A 82 19.82 0.93 -23.00
CA GLU A 82 20.58 2.17 -22.79
C GLU A 82 20.33 2.74 -21.38
N GLY A 83 21.38 3.25 -20.76
CA GLY A 83 21.28 3.84 -19.42
C GLY A 83 21.41 2.86 -18.28
N PHE A 84 21.44 1.54 -18.49
CA PHE A 84 21.59 0.52 -17.46
C PHE A 84 22.87 -0.29 -17.63
N ALA A 85 23.51 -0.67 -16.52
CA ALA A 85 24.72 -1.46 -16.49
C ALA A 85 24.62 -2.57 -15.42
N PRO A 86 25.40 -3.67 -15.56
CA PRO A 86 25.53 -4.67 -14.50
C PRO A 86 25.92 -4.04 -13.16
N GLY A 87 25.24 -4.47 -12.09
CA GLY A 87 25.38 -3.93 -10.73
C GLY A 87 24.42 -2.78 -10.39
N ASP A 88 23.70 -2.21 -11.35
CA ASP A 88 22.67 -1.22 -11.05
C ASP A 88 21.55 -1.84 -10.23
N LEU A 89 21.14 -1.16 -9.14
CA LEU A 89 19.94 -1.48 -8.39
C LEU A 89 18.75 -0.77 -9.02
N ILE A 90 17.70 -1.52 -9.29
CA ILE A 90 16.50 -1.01 -9.98
C ILE A 90 15.21 -1.35 -9.25
N LEU A 91 14.26 -0.41 -9.29
CA LEU A 91 12.84 -0.64 -9.02
C LEU A 91 12.16 -1.01 -10.34
N HIS A 92 11.36 -2.06 -10.35
CA HIS A 92 10.63 -2.49 -11.55
C HIS A 92 9.38 -3.31 -11.20
N MET A 93 8.54 -3.61 -12.20
CA MET A 93 7.30 -4.38 -12.01
C MET A 93 7.43 -5.88 -12.28
N GLY A 94 8.63 -6.38 -12.56
CA GLY A 94 8.92 -7.80 -12.75
C GLY A 94 9.07 -8.59 -11.46
N GLY A 95 8.19 -8.38 -10.49
CA GLY A 95 8.12 -9.16 -9.24
C GLY A 95 7.53 -10.57 -9.45
N TRP A 96 7.30 -11.27 -8.35
CA TRP A 96 6.85 -12.66 -8.29
C TRP A 96 7.80 -13.66 -8.98
N ARG A 97 9.06 -13.29 -9.11
CA ARG A 97 10.15 -14.14 -9.66
C ARG A 97 11.46 -13.86 -8.94
N ASP A 98 12.40 -14.79 -9.02
CA ASP A 98 13.75 -14.61 -8.47
C ASP A 98 14.70 -13.91 -9.46
N GLY A 99 14.36 -13.87 -10.75
CA GLY A 99 15.14 -13.20 -11.78
C GLY A 99 14.58 -13.47 -13.17
N GLY A 100 15.43 -13.31 -14.19
CA GLY A 100 15.11 -13.53 -15.60
C GLY A 100 15.20 -12.27 -16.42
N VAL A 101 14.64 -12.31 -17.63
CA VAL A 101 14.66 -11.18 -18.58
C VAL A 101 13.42 -10.32 -18.41
N ILE A 102 13.61 -9.00 -18.37
CA ILE A 102 12.54 -7.99 -18.36
C ILE A 102 12.79 -6.95 -19.45
N GLY A 103 11.72 -6.33 -19.96
CA GLY A 103 11.75 -5.24 -20.92
C GLY A 103 11.22 -3.93 -20.34
N LEU A 104 11.04 -2.93 -21.20
CA LEU A 104 10.48 -1.61 -20.85
C LEU A 104 9.06 -1.69 -20.25
N ASP A 105 8.29 -2.71 -20.62
CA ASP A 105 6.95 -2.98 -20.08
C ASP A 105 6.94 -3.23 -18.55
N MET A 106 8.09 -3.62 -17.98
CA MET A 106 8.28 -3.75 -16.54
C MET A 106 8.77 -2.46 -15.88
N MET A 107 8.83 -1.35 -16.60
CA MET A 107 9.14 0.00 -16.11
C MET A 107 10.39 0.05 -15.21
N PRO A 108 11.56 -0.43 -15.67
CA PRO A 108 12.78 -0.41 -14.86
C PRO A 108 13.24 1.03 -14.62
N ASN A 109 13.51 1.35 -13.35
CA ASN A 109 14.04 2.64 -12.92
C ASN A 109 15.21 2.41 -11.96
N LYS A 110 16.34 3.10 -12.18
CA LYS A 110 17.46 3.05 -11.25
C LYS A 110 17.08 3.64 -9.90
N LEU A 111 17.53 3.01 -8.84
CA LEU A 111 17.42 3.62 -7.52
C LEU A 111 18.35 4.83 -7.42
N PRO A 112 17.91 5.94 -6.81
CA PRO A 112 18.73 7.13 -6.62
C PRO A 112 19.96 6.82 -5.77
N ALA A 113 21.16 6.93 -6.36
CA ALA A 113 22.41 6.57 -5.69
C ALA A 113 22.73 7.50 -4.50
N ASP A 114 22.36 8.77 -4.59
CA ASP A 114 22.46 9.76 -3.52
C ASP A 114 21.60 9.40 -2.30
N MET A 115 20.39 8.92 -2.52
CA MET A 115 19.52 8.47 -1.44
C MET A 115 20.04 7.19 -0.77
N LEU A 116 20.62 6.27 -1.53
CA LEU A 116 21.27 5.07 -0.96
C LEU A 116 22.53 5.47 -0.19
N ALA A 117 23.29 6.45 -0.65
CA ALA A 117 24.49 6.92 0.03
C ALA A 117 24.22 7.58 1.39
N VAL A 118 23.04 8.16 1.60
CA VAL A 118 22.63 8.72 2.90
C VAL A 118 21.96 7.68 3.82
N GLY A 119 21.97 6.40 3.45
CA GLY A 119 21.59 5.29 4.31
C GLY A 119 20.17 4.74 4.09
N LEU A 120 19.44 5.17 3.05
CA LEU A 120 18.19 4.50 2.69
C LEU A 120 18.49 3.11 2.13
N THR A 121 17.74 2.13 2.60
CA THR A 121 17.86 0.76 2.10
C THR A 121 17.07 0.59 0.80
N PRO A 122 17.47 -0.32 -0.11
CA PRO A 122 16.77 -0.52 -1.38
C PRO A 122 15.28 -0.80 -1.22
N GLN A 123 14.87 -1.59 -0.23
CA GLN A 123 13.45 -1.90 0.00
C GLN A 123 12.61 -0.70 0.44
N THR A 124 13.22 0.40 0.90
CA THR A 124 12.53 1.67 1.19
C THR A 124 11.73 2.16 -0.02
N PHE A 125 12.22 1.88 -1.24
CA PHE A 125 11.55 2.23 -2.50
C PHE A 125 10.37 1.30 -2.86
N LEU A 126 10.17 0.22 -2.13
CA LEU A 126 8.93 -0.57 -2.14
C LEU A 126 7.96 -0.14 -1.03
N HIS A 127 8.38 0.77 -0.14
CA HIS A 127 7.65 1.23 1.02
C HIS A 127 7.44 2.76 0.99
N ASN A 128 8.03 3.50 1.94
CA ASN A 128 7.76 4.92 2.17
C ASN A 128 8.29 5.86 1.07
N MET A 129 9.34 5.48 0.35
CA MET A 129 9.84 6.20 -0.83
C MET A 129 9.26 5.66 -2.15
N GLY A 130 8.30 4.74 -2.09
CA GLY A 130 7.66 4.11 -3.24
C GLY A 130 6.14 4.21 -3.20
N LEU A 131 5.50 3.18 -3.78
CA LEU A 131 4.05 3.14 -4.00
C LEU A 131 3.24 3.43 -2.72
N THR A 132 3.57 2.80 -1.59
CA THR A 132 2.75 2.92 -0.39
C THR A 132 2.90 4.27 0.31
N GLY A 133 4.12 4.82 0.38
CA GLY A 133 4.35 6.17 0.89
C GLY A 133 3.76 7.25 -0.01
N GLY A 134 3.95 7.14 -1.33
CA GLY A 134 3.34 8.07 -2.29
C GLY A 134 1.81 8.04 -2.27
N THR A 135 1.22 6.83 -2.12
CA THR A 135 -0.23 6.69 -1.94
C THR A 135 -0.71 7.40 -0.66
N ALA A 136 0.00 7.22 0.46
CA ALA A 136 -0.31 7.89 1.71
C ALA A 136 -0.23 9.42 1.59
N TRP A 137 0.86 9.91 0.99
CA TRP A 137 1.13 11.34 0.81
C TRP A 137 0.10 12.00 -0.12
N ILE A 138 -0.13 11.43 -1.31
CA ILE A 138 -1.10 11.94 -2.28
C ILE A 138 -2.52 11.91 -1.70
N GLY A 139 -2.94 10.78 -1.15
CA GLY A 139 -4.29 10.63 -0.61
C GLY A 139 -4.56 11.57 0.55
N LEU A 140 -3.59 11.79 1.44
CA LEU A 140 -3.74 12.69 2.58
C LEU A 140 -3.68 14.16 2.18
N LEU A 141 -2.65 14.55 1.42
CA LEU A 141 -2.33 15.98 1.22
C LEU A 141 -2.96 16.57 -0.04
N ARG A 142 -3.15 15.76 -1.09
CA ARG A 142 -3.73 16.23 -2.36
C ARG A 142 -5.22 15.91 -2.44
N VAL A 143 -5.59 14.65 -2.24
CA VAL A 143 -6.99 14.21 -2.37
C VAL A 143 -7.83 14.71 -1.19
N ALA A 144 -7.46 14.36 0.05
CA ALA A 144 -8.18 14.85 1.22
C ALA A 144 -7.88 16.32 1.54
N ALA A 145 -6.83 16.89 0.98
CA ALA A 145 -6.38 18.25 1.29
C ALA A 145 -6.32 18.49 2.82
N ALA A 146 -5.75 17.52 3.56
CA ALA A 146 -5.65 17.55 5.00
C ALA A 146 -4.70 18.67 5.45
N LYS A 147 -5.03 19.33 6.56
CA LYS A 147 -4.33 20.51 7.06
C LYS A 147 -4.13 20.45 8.57
N PRO A 148 -3.20 21.23 9.12
CA PRO A 148 -3.00 21.34 10.57
C PRO A 148 -4.32 21.60 11.32
N GLY A 149 -4.51 20.92 12.46
CA GLY A 149 -5.71 21.00 13.28
C GLY A 149 -6.85 20.06 12.88
N ASP A 150 -6.83 19.45 11.69
CA ASP A 150 -7.82 18.44 11.28
C ASP A 150 -7.79 17.24 12.23
N THR A 151 -8.96 16.64 12.43
CA THR A 151 -9.11 15.34 13.09
C THR A 151 -9.27 14.26 12.02
N ILE A 152 -8.34 13.31 12.00
CA ILE A 152 -8.27 12.28 10.96
C ILE A 152 -8.60 10.90 11.55
N PHE A 153 -9.46 10.15 10.86
CA PHE A 153 -9.64 8.73 11.06
C PHE A 153 -8.95 7.96 9.94
N VAL A 154 -8.12 6.98 10.32
CA VAL A 154 -7.33 6.15 9.38
C VAL A 154 -7.70 4.70 9.59
N SER A 155 -8.29 4.05 8.59
CA SER A 155 -8.52 2.60 8.63
C SER A 155 -7.27 1.82 8.22
N ALA A 156 -7.10 0.59 8.74
CA ALA A 156 -5.88 -0.23 8.60
C ALA A 156 -4.59 0.55 8.92
N ALA A 157 -4.62 1.33 10.01
CA ALA A 157 -3.55 2.23 10.44
C ALA A 157 -2.21 1.52 10.72
N ALA A 158 -2.23 0.20 10.97
CA ALA A 158 -1.03 -0.62 11.12
C ALA A 158 -0.55 -1.28 9.81
N GLY A 159 -1.13 -0.93 8.67
CA GLY A 159 -0.68 -1.36 7.34
C GLY A 159 0.37 -0.44 6.74
N ALA A 160 0.90 -0.79 5.56
CA ALA A 160 1.96 -0.01 4.91
C ALA A 160 1.54 1.45 4.61
N VAL A 161 0.38 1.64 3.99
CA VAL A 161 -0.17 2.98 3.68
C VAL A 161 -0.65 3.67 4.96
N GLY A 162 -1.46 2.98 5.78
CA GLY A 162 -2.05 3.59 6.97
C GLY A 162 -1.02 4.08 7.99
N SER A 163 0.07 3.34 8.20
CA SER A 163 1.14 3.77 9.12
C SER A 163 1.91 5.00 8.62
N ALA A 164 2.07 5.13 7.30
CA ALA A 164 2.63 6.34 6.70
C ALA A 164 1.67 7.54 6.88
N VAL A 165 0.36 7.35 6.62
CA VAL A 165 -0.66 8.40 6.83
C VAL A 165 -0.64 8.91 8.27
N VAL A 166 -0.63 8.00 9.27
CA VAL A 166 -0.56 8.36 10.69
C VAL A 166 0.62 9.29 10.95
N GLN A 167 1.82 8.90 10.54
CA GLN A 167 3.05 9.65 10.80
C GLN A 167 3.11 10.97 10.04
N ILE A 168 2.72 10.99 8.76
CA ILE A 168 2.64 12.22 7.96
C ILE A 168 1.64 13.21 8.59
N ALA A 169 0.49 12.74 9.03
CA ALA A 169 -0.51 13.57 9.70
C ALA A 169 0.00 14.13 11.03
N LYS A 170 0.67 13.31 11.83
CA LYS A 170 1.27 13.77 13.10
C LYS A 170 2.37 14.80 12.91
N ALA A 171 3.24 14.61 11.91
CA ALA A 171 4.27 15.58 11.56
C ALA A 171 3.69 16.94 11.11
N ARG A 172 2.40 17.00 10.82
CA ARG A 172 1.63 18.19 10.39
C ARG A 172 0.59 18.65 11.41
N GLU A 173 0.80 18.32 12.69
CA GLU A 173 -0.03 18.80 13.81
C GLU A 173 -1.53 18.46 13.70
N MET A 174 -1.86 17.29 13.13
CA MET A 174 -3.21 16.77 13.06
C MET A 174 -3.51 15.87 14.26
N THR A 175 -4.79 15.75 14.61
CA THR A 175 -5.26 14.75 15.58
C THR A 175 -5.59 13.48 14.83
N VAL A 176 -4.98 12.34 15.21
CA VAL A 176 -5.09 11.09 14.47
C VAL A 176 -5.72 9.99 15.32
N ILE A 177 -6.78 9.39 14.80
CA ILE A 177 -7.40 8.17 15.34
C ILE A 177 -7.14 7.06 14.33
N GLY A 178 -6.40 6.01 14.74
CA GLY A 178 -6.10 4.88 13.88
C GLY A 178 -6.95 3.65 14.23
N SER A 179 -7.40 2.89 13.22
CA SER A 179 -8.02 1.59 13.42
C SER A 179 -7.08 0.47 13.00
N ALA A 180 -6.91 -0.53 13.87
CA ALA A 180 -6.08 -1.70 13.64
C ALA A 180 -6.71 -2.95 14.28
N GLY A 181 -6.24 -4.14 13.92
CA GLY A 181 -6.81 -5.39 14.45
C GLY A 181 -5.89 -6.06 15.48
N GLY A 182 -6.27 -5.99 16.74
CA GLY A 182 -5.58 -6.57 17.87
C GLY A 182 -4.71 -5.58 18.64
N ALA A 183 -4.51 -5.88 19.93
CA ALA A 183 -3.87 -4.99 20.90
C ALA A 183 -2.45 -4.54 20.46
N ASP A 184 -1.63 -5.48 19.96
CA ASP A 184 -0.24 -5.18 19.55
C ASP A 184 -0.17 -4.18 18.40
N LYS A 185 -1.10 -4.28 17.43
CA LYS A 185 -1.19 -3.32 16.32
C LYS A 185 -1.68 -1.97 16.79
N CYS A 186 -2.66 -1.94 17.69
CA CYS A 186 -3.14 -0.69 18.28
C CYS A 186 -2.03 0.00 19.10
N ALA A 187 -1.26 -0.75 19.88
CA ALA A 187 -0.11 -0.22 20.61
C ALA A 187 0.91 0.40 19.64
N TRP A 188 1.24 -0.31 18.56
CA TRP A 188 2.16 0.24 17.57
C TRP A 188 1.62 1.49 16.87
N VAL A 189 0.33 1.56 16.56
CA VAL A 189 -0.30 2.77 16.00
C VAL A 189 -0.16 3.96 16.94
N LEU A 190 -0.30 3.75 18.27
CA LEU A 190 -0.03 4.77 19.28
C LEU A 190 1.45 5.17 19.32
N ASP A 191 2.37 4.20 19.23
CA ASP A 191 3.81 4.45 19.17
C ASP A 191 4.21 5.28 17.95
N LEU A 192 3.46 5.18 16.84
CA LEU A 192 3.62 6.04 15.65
C LEU A 192 3.11 7.47 15.86
N GLY A 193 2.56 7.77 17.03
CA GLY A 193 2.10 9.08 17.42
C GLY A 193 0.59 9.31 17.28
N ALA A 194 -0.22 8.32 16.94
CA ALA A 194 -1.67 8.49 16.92
C ALA A 194 -2.20 8.87 18.33
N ASP A 195 -3.19 9.77 18.37
CA ASP A 195 -3.79 10.24 19.62
C ASP A 195 -4.77 9.21 20.21
N ALA A 196 -5.30 8.32 19.37
CA ALA A 196 -6.09 7.17 19.78
C ALA A 196 -5.95 6.03 18.77
N ALA A 197 -6.09 4.80 19.27
CA ALA A 197 -6.22 3.60 18.45
C ALA A 197 -7.47 2.85 18.85
N ILE A 198 -8.18 2.29 17.85
CA ILE A 198 -9.36 1.44 18.06
C ILE A 198 -9.09 0.05 17.49
N ASP A 199 -9.51 -0.98 18.25
CA ASP A 199 -9.38 -2.39 17.86
C ASP A 199 -10.69 -2.89 17.25
N TYR A 200 -10.77 -2.95 15.92
CA TYR A 200 -11.98 -3.44 15.23
C TYR A 200 -12.28 -4.92 15.50
N LYS A 201 -11.31 -5.68 16.06
CA LYS A 201 -11.54 -7.07 16.49
C LYS A 201 -12.16 -7.17 17.88
N ALA A 202 -12.05 -6.14 18.71
CA ALA A 202 -12.61 -6.11 20.05
C ALA A 202 -14.08 -5.71 20.06
N GLY A 203 -14.61 -5.14 18.99
CA GLY A 203 -16.01 -4.74 18.88
C GLY A 203 -16.29 -3.79 17.72
N PRO A 204 -17.54 -3.35 17.56
CA PRO A 204 -17.95 -2.48 16.47
C PRO A 204 -17.14 -1.18 16.40
N VAL A 205 -16.85 -0.72 15.17
CA VAL A 205 -16.00 0.45 14.93
C VAL A 205 -16.64 1.75 15.41
N LEU A 206 -17.92 1.98 15.10
CA LEU A 206 -18.60 3.23 15.41
C LEU A 206 -18.62 3.61 16.91
N PRO A 207 -18.99 2.74 17.85
CA PRO A 207 -18.95 3.07 19.27
C PRO A 207 -17.53 3.40 19.76
N GLN A 208 -16.52 2.67 19.27
CA GLN A 208 -15.13 2.90 19.66
C GLN A 208 -14.61 4.25 19.11
N LEU A 209 -14.95 4.59 17.85
CA LEU A 209 -14.59 5.86 17.24
C LEU A 209 -15.27 7.04 17.96
N ALA A 210 -16.56 6.91 18.29
CA ALA A 210 -17.28 7.93 19.05
C ALA A 210 -16.67 8.17 20.44
N ALA A 211 -16.35 7.09 21.16
CA ALA A 211 -15.70 7.19 22.47
C ALA A 211 -14.27 7.81 22.38
N ALA A 212 -13.52 7.51 21.30
CA ALA A 212 -12.22 8.12 21.07
C ALA A 212 -12.34 9.63 20.80
N LEU A 213 -13.31 10.05 19.97
CA LEU A 213 -13.59 11.47 19.71
C LEU A 213 -14.00 12.21 20.99
N GLU A 214 -14.90 11.64 21.80
CA GLU A 214 -15.32 12.22 23.07
C GLU A 214 -14.12 12.43 24.02
N ARG A 215 -13.29 11.39 24.19
CA ARG A 215 -12.07 11.46 25.03
C ARG A 215 -11.08 12.53 24.55
N LEU A 216 -10.99 12.75 23.25
CA LEU A 216 -10.12 13.77 22.64
C LEU A 216 -10.76 15.15 22.59
N GLY A 217 -12.02 15.31 23.04
CA GLY A 217 -12.76 16.57 22.98
C GLY A 217 -13.02 17.04 21.55
N LYS A 218 -13.17 16.11 20.59
CA LYS A 218 -13.39 16.40 19.18
C LYS A 218 -14.85 16.15 18.80
N PRO A 219 -15.51 17.08 18.05
CA PRO A 219 -16.92 16.94 17.66
C PRO A 219 -17.13 15.84 16.60
N GLY A 220 -16.11 15.52 15.83
CA GLY A 220 -16.14 14.55 14.73
C GLY A 220 -14.82 14.51 13.97
N ILE A 221 -14.82 13.82 12.83
CA ILE A 221 -13.66 13.71 11.95
C ILE A 221 -13.77 14.72 10.78
N ASP A 222 -12.66 15.35 10.43
CA ASP A 222 -12.54 16.24 9.27
C ASP A 222 -12.04 15.50 8.04
N VAL A 223 -11.26 14.43 8.25
CA VAL A 223 -10.70 13.59 7.20
C VAL A 223 -10.88 12.11 7.54
N TYR A 224 -11.27 11.34 6.56
CA TYR A 224 -11.19 9.88 6.59
C TYR A 224 -10.26 9.38 5.50
N PHE A 225 -9.27 8.58 5.88
CA PHE A 225 -8.39 7.88 4.95
C PHE A 225 -8.78 6.40 4.92
N ASP A 226 -9.39 5.97 3.82
CA ASP A 226 -9.98 4.64 3.70
C ASP A 226 -9.05 3.64 3.02
N ASN A 227 -8.70 2.58 3.75
CA ASN A 227 -8.03 1.39 3.23
C ASN A 227 -8.92 0.13 3.33
N VAL A 228 -10.08 0.21 3.97
CA VAL A 228 -10.88 -0.97 4.38
C VAL A 228 -12.26 -0.99 3.76
N GLY A 229 -12.98 0.13 3.74
CA GLY A 229 -14.40 0.17 3.38
C GLY A 229 -15.32 -0.31 4.51
N GLY A 230 -16.48 -0.85 4.15
CA GLY A 230 -17.40 -1.52 5.07
C GLY A 230 -17.78 -0.72 6.30
N GLU A 231 -17.73 -1.37 7.46
CA GLU A 231 -18.09 -0.77 8.75
C GLU A 231 -17.25 0.48 9.06
N HIS A 232 -15.98 0.54 8.62
CA HIS A 232 -15.12 1.70 8.84
C HIS A 232 -15.62 2.94 8.08
N LEU A 233 -15.96 2.77 6.81
CA LEU A 233 -16.50 3.84 5.99
C LEU A 233 -17.86 4.31 6.53
N ASP A 234 -18.73 3.39 6.95
CA ASP A 234 -20.03 3.73 7.52
C ASP A 234 -19.89 4.48 8.86
N ALA A 235 -18.94 4.07 9.72
CA ALA A 235 -18.60 4.79 10.95
C ALA A 235 -18.03 6.21 10.66
N ALA A 236 -17.23 6.35 9.60
CA ALA A 236 -16.72 7.64 9.16
C ALA A 236 -17.86 8.58 8.75
N PHE A 237 -18.85 8.10 7.97
CA PHE A 237 -20.05 8.90 7.67
C PHE A 237 -20.81 9.33 8.94
N ALA A 238 -20.97 8.40 9.91
CA ALA A 238 -21.70 8.69 11.15
C ALA A 238 -21.06 9.78 12.00
N THR A 239 -19.72 9.89 11.97
CA THR A 239 -18.94 10.80 12.83
C THR A 239 -18.35 12.01 12.10
N ALA A 240 -18.65 12.18 10.82
CA ALA A 240 -18.11 13.26 10.00
C ALA A 240 -18.54 14.65 10.47
N ASN A 241 -17.60 15.58 10.54
CA ASN A 241 -17.83 17.01 10.63
C ASN A 241 -18.42 17.56 9.32
N ASP A 242 -18.93 18.79 9.35
CA ASP A 242 -19.32 19.49 8.15
C ASP A 242 -18.11 19.70 7.22
N PHE A 243 -18.30 19.45 5.92
CA PHE A 243 -17.26 19.51 4.89
C PHE A 243 -16.12 18.52 5.06
N ALA A 244 -16.36 17.40 5.74
CA ALA A 244 -15.38 16.33 5.85
C ALA A 244 -14.97 15.80 4.46
N ARG A 245 -13.73 15.29 4.37
CA ARG A 245 -13.10 14.86 3.12
C ARG A 245 -12.62 13.42 3.28
N PHE A 246 -13.13 12.55 2.43
CA PHE A 246 -12.84 11.11 2.46
C PHE A 246 -11.97 10.74 1.26
N ALA A 247 -10.72 10.35 1.51
CA ALA A 247 -9.81 9.79 0.51
C ALA A 247 -9.96 8.27 0.49
N ILE A 248 -10.51 7.74 -0.59
CA ILE A 248 -10.76 6.31 -0.76
C ILE A 248 -9.57 5.69 -1.50
N CYS A 249 -8.65 5.14 -0.74
CA CYS A 249 -7.45 4.46 -1.23
C CYS A 249 -7.71 3.01 -1.62
N GLY A 250 -8.52 2.32 -0.82
CA GLY A 250 -8.84 0.91 -1.03
C GLY A 250 -9.91 0.42 -0.07
N MET A 251 -10.49 -0.74 -0.39
CA MET A 251 -11.56 -1.35 0.40
C MET A 251 -11.27 -2.85 0.55
N ILE A 252 -10.22 -3.20 1.34
CA ILE A 252 -9.73 -4.60 1.44
C ILE A 252 -10.80 -5.55 1.97
N ASP A 253 -11.78 -5.05 2.72
CA ASP A 253 -12.90 -5.83 3.27
C ASP A 253 -13.76 -6.47 2.16
N VAL A 254 -13.83 -5.83 0.99
CA VAL A 254 -14.67 -6.30 -0.13
C VAL A 254 -13.89 -6.96 -1.27
N TYR A 255 -12.57 -7.01 -1.21
CA TYR A 255 -11.79 -7.57 -2.32
C TYR A 255 -12.05 -9.06 -2.56
N ASN A 256 -12.47 -9.78 -1.53
CA ASN A 256 -12.75 -11.21 -1.58
C ASN A 256 -14.24 -11.55 -1.50
N ASP A 257 -15.13 -10.57 -1.36
CA ASP A 257 -16.58 -10.76 -1.28
C ASP A 257 -17.26 -9.98 -2.41
N ALA A 258 -18.13 -10.65 -3.15
CA ALA A 258 -18.92 -10.03 -4.21
C ALA A 258 -20.20 -9.36 -3.71
N LYS A 259 -20.45 -9.36 -2.39
CA LYS A 259 -21.66 -8.78 -1.82
C LYS A 259 -21.63 -7.25 -1.84
N PRO A 260 -22.75 -6.60 -2.19
CA PRO A 260 -22.88 -5.15 -2.05
C PRO A 260 -22.65 -4.72 -0.60
N GLN A 261 -21.97 -3.60 -0.41
CA GLN A 261 -21.82 -2.98 0.91
C GLN A 261 -23.09 -2.24 1.31
N GLU A 262 -23.59 -2.50 2.53
CA GLU A 262 -24.66 -1.72 3.12
C GLU A 262 -24.10 -0.50 3.83
N MET A 263 -24.58 0.69 3.48
CA MET A 263 -24.18 1.96 4.06
C MET A 263 -25.37 2.59 4.80
N LYS A 264 -25.34 2.53 6.14
CA LYS A 264 -26.44 3.02 7.00
C LYS A 264 -26.44 4.55 7.14
N TYR A 265 -25.25 5.14 7.17
CA TYR A 265 -25.07 6.56 7.48
C TYR A 265 -24.71 7.44 6.26
N ILE A 266 -24.71 6.89 5.05
CA ILE A 266 -24.39 7.64 3.82
C ILE A 266 -25.26 8.88 3.63
N ILE A 267 -26.49 8.90 4.15
CA ILE A 267 -27.39 10.07 4.11
C ILE A 267 -26.75 11.32 4.75
N ARG A 268 -25.84 11.14 5.69
CA ARG A 268 -25.09 12.22 6.33
C ARG A 268 -24.23 13.03 5.34
N SER A 269 -23.92 12.46 4.18
CA SER A 269 -23.20 13.17 3.12
C SER A 269 -23.90 14.46 2.69
N ILE A 270 -25.25 14.52 2.77
CA ILE A 270 -26.02 15.70 2.38
C ILE A 270 -25.91 16.82 3.43
N PRO A 271 -26.36 16.66 4.70
CA PRO A 271 -26.29 17.73 5.69
C PRO A 271 -24.85 18.12 6.05
N ALA A 272 -23.92 17.19 6.09
CA ALA A 272 -22.51 17.45 6.36
C ALA A 272 -21.69 17.85 5.12
N ARG A 273 -22.28 17.88 3.91
CA ARG A 273 -21.61 18.25 2.63
C ARG A 273 -20.28 17.54 2.45
N ILE A 274 -20.27 16.22 2.72
CA ILE A 274 -19.07 15.38 2.66
C ILE A 274 -18.60 15.25 1.22
N ARG A 275 -17.30 15.44 0.97
CA ARG A 275 -16.63 15.07 -0.28
C ARG A 275 -15.97 13.71 -0.10
N MET A 276 -16.33 12.76 -0.94
CA MET A 276 -15.68 11.43 -1.01
C MET A 276 -15.06 11.25 -2.39
N GLU A 277 -13.78 10.89 -2.43
CA GLU A 277 -13.02 10.81 -3.68
C GLU A 277 -12.14 9.56 -3.68
N GLY A 278 -12.34 8.69 -4.69
CA GLY A 278 -11.45 7.59 -5.01
C GLY A 278 -10.24 8.10 -5.79
N PHE A 279 -9.06 7.54 -5.55
CA PHE A 279 -7.84 7.95 -6.24
C PHE A 279 -6.91 6.78 -6.52
N ILE A 280 -6.08 6.94 -7.55
CA ILE A 280 -5.00 6.03 -7.90
C ILE A 280 -3.68 6.81 -7.87
N TYR A 281 -2.69 6.25 -7.19
CA TYR A 281 -1.36 6.84 -7.04
C TYR A 281 -0.75 7.30 -8.36
N THR A 282 -0.82 6.46 -9.41
CA THR A 282 -0.18 6.73 -10.71
C THR A 282 -0.77 7.92 -11.45
N ASP A 283 -2.01 8.31 -11.15
CA ASP A 283 -2.68 9.40 -11.86
C ASP A 283 -2.09 10.77 -11.51
N GLN A 284 -1.50 10.90 -10.32
CA GLN A 284 -0.97 12.17 -9.82
C GLN A 284 0.54 12.14 -9.55
N PHE A 285 1.14 10.95 -9.46
CA PHE A 285 2.52 10.80 -8.96
C PHE A 285 3.56 11.57 -9.81
N ILE A 286 3.44 11.51 -11.13
CA ILE A 286 4.41 12.17 -12.03
C ILE A 286 4.44 13.69 -11.79
N GLU A 287 3.29 14.30 -11.54
CA GLU A 287 3.17 15.75 -11.33
C GLU A 287 3.70 16.21 -9.98
N CYS A 288 3.72 15.34 -8.97
CA CYS A 288 4.13 15.68 -7.60
C CYS A 288 5.37 14.93 -7.11
N MET A 289 6.04 14.20 -7.99
CA MET A 289 7.15 13.30 -7.64
C MET A 289 8.29 14.03 -6.91
N GLU A 290 8.73 15.19 -7.42
CA GLU A 290 9.80 15.96 -6.80
C GLU A 290 9.41 16.45 -5.40
N GLU A 291 8.20 16.98 -5.26
CA GLU A 291 7.67 17.45 -3.98
C GLU A 291 7.54 16.28 -2.99
N PHE A 292 7.01 15.15 -3.44
CA PHE A 292 6.91 13.94 -2.63
C PHE A 292 8.27 13.46 -2.12
N TYR A 293 9.27 13.35 -3.01
CA TYR A 293 10.60 12.87 -2.61
C TYR A 293 11.30 13.83 -1.66
N ALA A 294 11.18 15.13 -1.88
CA ALA A 294 11.76 16.13 -1.00
C ALA A 294 11.13 16.11 0.39
N ASP A 295 9.80 16.09 0.46
CA ASP A 295 9.05 16.10 1.72
C ASP A 295 9.22 14.78 2.50
N MET A 296 9.00 13.66 1.83
CA MET A 296 9.09 12.34 2.44
C MET A 296 10.52 12.00 2.86
N GLY A 297 11.51 12.39 2.05
CA GLY A 297 12.92 12.27 2.38
C GLY A 297 13.28 13.06 3.64
N GLY A 298 12.76 14.29 3.78
CA GLY A 298 12.90 15.11 4.98
C GLY A 298 12.27 14.48 6.22
N LEU A 299 11.06 13.94 6.08
CA LEU A 299 10.36 13.25 7.18
C LEU A 299 11.09 11.97 7.64
N ILE A 300 11.65 11.20 6.71
CA ILE A 300 12.46 10.02 7.04
C ILE A 300 13.78 10.43 7.71
N ALA A 301 14.48 11.40 7.14
CA ALA A 301 15.76 11.88 7.68
C ALA A 301 15.65 12.47 9.10
N SER A 302 14.53 13.13 9.41
CA SER A 302 14.23 13.64 10.76
C SER A 302 13.74 12.58 11.75
N GLY A 303 13.45 11.37 11.28
CA GLY A 303 12.84 10.30 12.07
C GLY A 303 11.35 10.49 12.34
N ALA A 304 10.70 11.49 11.74
CA ALA A 304 9.25 11.71 11.84
C ALA A 304 8.44 10.61 11.13
N VAL A 305 9.02 9.97 10.12
CA VAL A 305 8.47 8.80 9.46
C VAL A 305 9.46 7.65 9.55
N THR A 306 9.03 6.59 10.18
CA THR A 306 9.77 5.33 10.31
C THR A 306 9.08 4.21 9.52
N MET A 307 9.83 3.13 9.27
CA MET A 307 9.33 1.98 8.51
C MET A 307 9.32 0.73 9.39
N ARG A 308 8.26 -0.05 9.23
CA ARG A 308 8.21 -1.41 9.76
C ARG A 308 7.85 -2.37 8.65
N GLU A 309 8.56 -3.47 8.60
CA GLU A 309 8.42 -4.48 7.57
C GLU A 309 8.05 -5.83 8.20
N THR A 310 7.19 -6.57 7.52
CA THR A 310 6.96 -7.99 7.75
C THR A 310 7.61 -8.72 6.59
N VAL A 311 8.67 -9.44 6.85
CA VAL A 311 9.51 -10.08 5.83
C VAL A 311 9.29 -11.58 5.82
N HIS A 312 9.07 -12.13 4.64
CA HIS A 312 9.10 -13.55 4.35
C HIS A 312 10.34 -13.87 3.53
N ASP A 313 11.00 -15.00 3.80
CA ASP A 313 12.25 -15.39 3.11
C ASP A 313 11.98 -16.36 1.97
N GLY A 314 12.62 -16.09 0.83
CA GLY A 314 12.62 -16.93 -0.37
C GLY A 314 11.36 -16.80 -1.22
N LEU A 315 11.52 -16.97 -2.55
CA LEU A 315 10.45 -16.87 -3.53
C LEU A 315 9.23 -17.77 -3.22
N THR A 316 9.47 -18.95 -2.64
CA THR A 316 8.39 -19.90 -2.33
C THR A 316 7.40 -19.39 -1.30
N SER A 317 7.79 -18.41 -0.49
CA SER A 317 6.91 -17.79 0.52
C SER A 317 6.00 -16.67 -0.01
N ALA A 318 6.17 -16.25 -1.28
CA ALA A 318 5.43 -15.11 -1.83
C ALA A 318 3.90 -15.29 -1.80
N PRO A 319 3.31 -16.45 -2.13
CA PRO A 319 1.88 -16.67 -1.99
C PRO A 319 1.41 -16.57 -0.53
N ASP A 320 2.14 -17.14 0.43
CA ASP A 320 1.79 -17.08 1.85
C ASP A 320 1.86 -15.64 2.39
N ALA A 321 2.88 -14.88 1.98
CA ALA A 321 2.98 -13.46 2.29
C ALA A 321 1.76 -12.68 1.75
N PHE A 322 1.38 -12.92 0.50
CA PHE A 322 0.20 -12.29 -0.12
C PHE A 322 -1.11 -12.65 0.57
N LEU A 323 -1.35 -13.94 0.81
CA LEU A 323 -2.54 -14.44 1.52
C LEU A 323 -2.60 -13.91 2.96
N GLY A 324 -1.45 -13.71 3.59
CA GLY A 324 -1.32 -13.14 4.92
C GLY A 324 -1.88 -11.73 5.05
N LEU A 325 -1.91 -10.93 3.96
CA LEU A 325 -2.49 -9.59 3.96
C LEU A 325 -3.98 -9.59 4.30
N PHE A 326 -4.74 -10.56 3.77
CA PHE A 326 -6.19 -10.67 3.98
C PHE A 326 -6.58 -11.22 5.36
N SER A 327 -5.64 -11.81 6.07
CA SER A 327 -5.82 -12.26 7.47
C SER A 327 -5.18 -11.32 8.50
N GLY A 328 -4.60 -10.21 8.03
CA GLY A 328 -3.97 -9.20 8.88
C GLY A 328 -2.71 -9.73 9.58
N LYS A 329 -1.91 -10.59 8.94
CA LYS A 329 -0.65 -11.10 9.52
C LYS A 329 0.49 -10.09 9.45
N ASN A 330 0.39 -9.07 8.57
CA ASN A 330 1.41 -8.04 8.45
C ASN A 330 1.29 -6.97 9.54
N MET A 331 2.42 -6.39 9.88
CA MET A 331 2.56 -5.12 10.57
C MET A 331 3.50 -4.25 9.74
N GLY A 332 3.00 -3.10 9.27
CA GLY A 332 3.71 -2.32 8.24
C GLY A 332 3.66 -2.95 6.86
N LYS A 333 4.75 -2.83 6.10
CA LYS A 333 4.88 -3.35 4.73
C LYS A 333 5.21 -4.83 4.71
N MET A 334 4.45 -5.60 3.92
CA MET A 334 4.75 -7.00 3.63
C MET A 334 5.73 -7.08 2.46
N LEU A 335 6.85 -7.75 2.65
CA LEU A 335 7.90 -7.96 1.66
C LEU A 335 8.34 -9.43 1.63
N VAL A 336 8.89 -9.84 0.48
CA VAL A 336 9.60 -11.10 0.33
C VAL A 336 11.05 -10.80 0.00
N LYS A 337 11.98 -11.33 0.80
CA LYS A 337 13.42 -11.24 0.56
C LYS A 337 13.87 -12.48 -0.20
N LEU A 338 14.67 -12.29 -1.26
CA LEU A 338 15.17 -13.37 -2.14
C LEU A 338 16.64 -13.65 -1.92
#